data_bf198a5a259396a506a0752047d450c6
#
_entry.id   bf198a5a259396a506a0752047d450c6
#
_cell.length_a   1.000
_cell.length_b   1.000
_cell.length_c   1.000
_cell.angle_alpha   90.00
_cell.angle_beta   90.00
_cell.angle_gamma   90.00
#
_symmetry.space_group_name_H-M   'P 1'
#
loop_
_entity.id
_entity.type
_entity.pdbx_description
1 polymer ?
#
loop_
_entity_poly.entity_id
_entity_poly.type
_entity_poly.pdbx_seq_one_letter_code
_entity_poly.pdbx_strand_id
1 'polypeptide(L)'
;MKNRKKLLFILFPLLILLILLGRILCHPSFSTYTSRLFRQELAQDTITLHYTLSDPEAYGFKNMSASLGDFTYASFQKRIQDLKDQQVSLQNFLDQDLSEQDAMTAELLDWWLTGQIEMEDFYYFQEPLGPTLGVQAQLPVLLAEFAFQKEADVDLYLDLLKQLPDYFAQIIDFEREKASHGMFLNGESLDQILAQCNAMLTVDEHHFLITS
;
A
#
# COMPACT_ATOMS: atom_id res chain seq x y z
N MET A 1 -28.09 -36.87 41.75
CA MET A 1 -27.79 -35.43 41.99
C MET A 1 -26.32 -35.07 42.12
N LYS A 2 -25.45 -35.97 42.62
CA LYS A 2 -24.02 -35.73 42.90
C LYS A 2 -23.17 -35.55 41.63
N ASN A 3 -23.50 -36.19 40.51
CA ASN A 3 -22.76 -36.10 39.25
C ASN A 3 -23.07 -34.81 38.44
N ARG A 4 -24.26 -34.24 38.53
CA ARG A 4 -24.62 -32.98 37.89
C ARG A 4 -23.83 -31.79 38.46
N LYS A 5 -23.60 -31.78 39.80
CA LYS A 5 -22.80 -30.71 40.45
C LYS A 5 -21.31 -30.78 40.03
N LYS A 6 -20.76 -31.98 39.89
CA LYS A 6 -19.37 -32.17 39.41
C LYS A 6 -19.20 -31.73 37.94
N LEU A 7 -20.19 -31.98 37.09
CA LEU A 7 -20.18 -31.59 35.70
C LEU A 7 -20.27 -30.06 35.54
N LEU A 8 -21.07 -29.38 36.38
CA LEU A 8 -21.14 -27.91 36.40
C LEU A 8 -19.80 -27.27 36.83
N PHE A 9 -19.10 -27.87 37.80
CA PHE A 9 -17.79 -27.39 38.26
C PHE A 9 -16.68 -27.48 37.20
N ILE A 10 -16.81 -28.36 36.22
CA ILE A 10 -15.83 -28.52 35.11
C ILE A 10 -16.26 -27.64 33.90
N LEU A 11 -17.55 -27.56 33.60
CA LEU A 11 -18.07 -26.78 32.47
C LEU A 11 -17.93 -25.26 32.67
N PHE A 12 -18.05 -24.78 33.90
CA PHE A 12 -17.97 -23.33 34.20
C PHE A 12 -16.59 -22.74 33.94
N PRO A 13 -15.44 -23.30 34.41
CA PRO A 13 -14.12 -22.81 34.08
C PRO A 13 -13.78 -23.02 32.59
N LEU A 14 -14.28 -24.08 31.95
CA LEU A 14 -14.10 -24.28 30.50
C LEU A 14 -14.82 -23.19 29.67
N LEU A 15 -16.01 -22.79 30.08
CA LEU A 15 -16.76 -21.69 29.46
C LEU A 15 -16.05 -20.34 29.65
N ILE A 16 -15.52 -20.08 30.84
CA ILE A 16 -14.71 -18.88 31.11
C ILE A 16 -13.44 -18.89 30.25
N LEU A 17 -12.77 -20.03 30.16
CA LEU A 17 -11.57 -20.17 29.30
C LEU A 17 -11.90 -19.93 27.83
N LEU A 18 -13.02 -20.46 27.33
CA LEU A 18 -13.51 -20.22 25.96
C LEU A 18 -13.87 -18.75 25.70
N ILE A 19 -14.47 -18.07 26.68
CA ILE A 19 -14.79 -16.64 26.59
C ILE A 19 -13.50 -15.80 26.59
N LEU A 20 -12.52 -16.15 27.44
CA LEU A 20 -11.21 -15.48 27.49
C LEU A 20 -10.40 -15.72 26.19
N LEU A 21 -10.38 -16.97 25.70
CA LEU A 21 -9.78 -17.27 24.38
C LEU A 21 -10.48 -16.52 23.25
N GLY A 22 -11.80 -16.47 23.26
CA GLY A 22 -12.59 -15.71 22.29
C GLY A 22 -12.25 -14.22 22.31
N ARG A 23 -12.08 -13.61 23.48
CA ARG A 23 -11.64 -12.21 23.60
C ARG A 23 -10.22 -11.99 23.06
N ILE A 24 -9.27 -12.86 23.38
CA ILE A 24 -7.88 -12.78 22.89
C ILE A 24 -7.85 -12.95 21.36
N LEU A 25 -8.65 -13.85 20.79
CA LEU A 25 -8.73 -14.09 19.34
C LEU A 25 -9.51 -13.01 18.59
N CYS A 26 -10.47 -12.33 19.24
CA CYS A 26 -11.29 -11.29 18.63
C CYS A 26 -10.70 -9.87 18.76
N HIS A 27 -9.72 -9.66 19.65
CA HIS A 27 -9.09 -8.36 19.85
C HIS A 27 -7.56 -8.50 19.68
N PRO A 28 -7.05 -8.29 18.45
CA PRO A 28 -5.60 -8.30 18.22
C PRO A 28 -4.94 -7.22 19.09
N SER A 29 -3.70 -7.45 19.51
CA SER A 29 -2.91 -6.39 20.19
C SER A 29 -2.64 -5.23 19.24
N PHE A 30 -2.35 -4.03 19.79
CA PHE A 30 -1.98 -2.85 18.99
C PHE A 30 -0.80 -3.15 18.06
N SER A 31 0.24 -3.84 18.56
CA SER A 31 1.38 -4.29 17.74
C SER A 31 0.98 -5.21 16.58
N THR A 32 0.01 -6.11 16.78
CA THR A 32 -0.52 -6.97 15.70
C THR A 32 -1.29 -6.14 14.67
N TYR A 33 -2.06 -5.15 15.13
CA TYR A 33 -2.80 -4.23 14.27
C TYR A 33 -1.83 -3.40 13.40
N THR A 34 -0.85 -2.73 13.99
CA THR A 34 0.14 -1.90 13.27
C THR A 34 0.98 -2.72 12.29
N SER A 35 1.42 -3.93 12.69
CA SER A 35 2.13 -4.85 11.81
C SER A 35 1.28 -5.31 10.62
N ARG A 36 -0.03 -5.45 10.79
CA ARG A 36 -0.95 -5.76 9.68
C ARG A 36 -1.08 -4.58 8.74
N LEU A 37 -1.28 -3.36 9.26
CA LEU A 37 -1.35 -2.14 8.45
C LEU A 37 -0.09 -1.96 7.61
N PHE A 38 1.08 -2.07 8.23
CA PHE A 38 2.36 -1.98 7.55
C PHE A 38 2.46 -2.96 6.37
N ARG A 39 2.09 -4.23 6.61
CA ARG A 39 2.08 -5.23 5.54
C ARG A 39 1.05 -4.95 4.45
N GLN A 40 -0.12 -4.45 4.80
CA GLN A 40 -1.16 -4.10 3.82
C GLN A 40 -0.71 -2.94 2.93
N GLU A 41 -0.05 -1.94 3.50
CA GLU A 41 0.47 -0.80 2.75
C GLU A 41 1.57 -1.22 1.77
N LEU A 42 2.56 -1.98 2.23
CA LEU A 42 3.65 -2.44 1.37
C LEU A 42 3.23 -3.47 0.31
N ALA A 43 2.13 -4.18 0.51
CA ALA A 43 1.62 -5.15 -0.46
C ALA A 43 0.94 -4.50 -1.68
N GLN A 44 0.74 -3.19 -1.68
CA GLN A 44 0.01 -2.50 -2.75
C GLN A 44 0.82 -2.40 -4.04
N ASP A 45 2.12 -2.18 -3.95
CA ASP A 45 3.01 -2.20 -5.10
C ASP A 45 4.36 -2.84 -4.78
N THR A 46 4.90 -3.53 -5.77
CA THR A 46 6.15 -4.29 -5.63
C THR A 46 7.38 -3.38 -5.56
N ILE A 47 7.34 -2.23 -6.20
CA ILE A 47 8.47 -1.27 -6.21
C ILE A 47 8.64 -0.70 -4.80
N THR A 48 7.56 -0.19 -4.20
CA THR A 48 7.59 0.32 -2.82
C THR A 48 8.06 -0.77 -1.84
N LEU A 49 7.56 -1.99 -1.97
CA LEU A 49 8.00 -3.11 -1.14
C LEU A 49 9.51 -3.37 -1.28
N HIS A 50 9.99 -3.46 -2.52
CA HIS A 50 11.39 -3.76 -2.85
C HIS A 50 12.35 -2.73 -2.24
N TYR A 51 12.01 -1.43 -2.32
CA TYR A 51 12.85 -0.36 -1.79
C TYR A 51 12.70 -0.13 -0.28
N THR A 52 11.61 -0.62 0.32
CA THR A 52 11.36 -0.46 1.76
C THR A 52 11.99 -1.59 2.58
N LEU A 53 12.00 -2.82 2.05
CA LEU A 53 12.45 -4.00 2.77
C LEU A 53 13.62 -4.68 2.06
N SER A 54 14.74 -4.83 2.77
CA SER A 54 15.89 -5.61 2.28
C SER A 54 15.63 -7.13 2.29
N ASP A 55 14.74 -7.61 3.15
CA ASP A 55 14.31 -9.00 3.23
C ASP A 55 12.78 -9.08 3.41
N PRO A 56 12.00 -9.02 2.32
CA PRO A 56 10.55 -9.12 2.39
C PRO A 56 10.03 -10.42 3.04
N GLU A 57 10.76 -11.54 2.88
CA GLU A 57 10.32 -12.83 3.44
C GLU A 57 10.34 -12.85 4.97
N ALA A 58 11.30 -12.15 5.61
CA ALA A 58 11.35 -12.00 7.05
C ALA A 58 10.10 -11.26 7.61
N TYR A 59 9.46 -10.43 6.81
CA TYR A 59 8.22 -9.72 7.15
C TYR A 59 6.95 -10.45 6.69
N GLY A 60 7.09 -11.67 6.16
CA GLY A 60 5.96 -12.54 5.78
C GLY A 60 5.50 -12.38 4.34
N PHE A 61 6.22 -11.61 3.50
CA PHE A 61 5.93 -11.49 2.07
C PHE A 61 6.54 -12.67 1.31
N LYS A 62 5.73 -13.70 1.08
CA LYS A 62 6.15 -14.92 0.36
C LYS A 62 5.34 -15.06 -0.92
N ASN A 63 6.01 -15.46 -2.01
CA ASN A 63 5.36 -15.73 -3.30
C ASN A 63 4.48 -14.58 -3.79
N MET A 64 5.00 -13.36 -3.73
CA MET A 64 4.27 -12.17 -4.16
C MET A 64 4.10 -12.15 -5.68
N SER A 65 2.92 -11.73 -6.12
CA SER A 65 2.69 -11.37 -7.52
C SER A 65 3.23 -9.96 -7.77
N ALA A 66 3.79 -9.73 -8.94
CA ALA A 66 4.18 -8.40 -9.38
C ALA A 66 2.97 -7.46 -9.42
N SER A 67 3.15 -6.23 -8.93
CA SER A 67 2.14 -5.17 -8.99
C SER A 67 2.83 -3.82 -9.05
N LEU A 68 2.41 -2.98 -10.00
CA LEU A 68 2.74 -1.55 -10.06
C LEU A 68 1.69 -0.68 -9.34
N GLY A 69 0.74 -1.32 -8.66
CA GLY A 69 -0.46 -0.66 -8.15
C GLY A 69 -1.56 -0.56 -9.22
N ASP A 70 -2.65 0.10 -8.85
CA ASP A 70 -3.83 0.30 -9.71
C ASP A 70 -4.25 1.76 -9.62
N PHE A 71 -4.24 2.49 -10.74
CA PHE A 71 -4.53 3.91 -10.85
C PHE A 71 -5.98 4.21 -11.30
N THR A 72 -6.89 3.25 -11.12
CA THR A 72 -8.31 3.44 -11.46
C THR A 72 -9.08 4.14 -10.35
N TYR A 73 -10.17 4.84 -10.72
CA TYR A 73 -11.10 5.44 -9.76
C TYR A 73 -11.69 4.39 -8.79
N ALA A 74 -11.98 3.20 -9.28
CA ALA A 74 -12.48 2.10 -8.44
C ALA A 74 -11.47 1.69 -7.37
N SER A 75 -10.19 1.61 -7.71
CA SER A 75 -9.11 1.33 -6.76
C SER A 75 -8.95 2.45 -5.75
N PHE A 76 -9.02 3.71 -6.18
CA PHE A 76 -9.00 4.86 -5.30
C PHE A 76 -10.16 4.82 -4.29
N GLN A 77 -11.40 4.59 -4.74
CA GLN A 77 -12.56 4.47 -3.84
C GLN A 77 -12.40 3.32 -2.84
N LYS A 78 -11.90 2.17 -3.33
CA LYS A 78 -11.61 1.03 -2.46
C LYS A 78 -10.57 1.39 -1.40
N ARG A 79 -9.48 2.08 -1.78
CA ARG A 79 -8.45 2.55 -0.84
C ARG A 79 -9.05 3.45 0.24
N ILE A 80 -9.87 4.42 -0.13
CA ILE A 80 -10.55 5.30 0.84
C ILE A 80 -11.42 4.48 1.80
N GLN A 81 -12.16 3.49 1.29
CA GLN A 81 -12.96 2.61 2.16
C GLN A 81 -12.07 1.79 3.11
N ASP A 82 -10.99 1.22 2.60
CA ASP A 82 -10.01 0.46 3.41
C ASP A 82 -9.40 1.35 4.52
N LEU A 83 -9.10 2.63 4.23
CA LEU A 83 -8.61 3.60 5.22
C LEU A 83 -9.67 3.93 6.28
N LYS A 84 -10.93 4.09 5.91
CA LYS A 84 -12.06 4.28 6.85
C LYS A 84 -12.20 3.07 7.78
N ASP A 85 -12.13 1.87 7.25
CA ASP A 85 -12.20 0.63 8.04
C ASP A 85 -10.99 0.47 8.98
N GLN A 86 -9.81 0.90 8.55
CA GLN A 86 -8.61 0.96 9.38
C GLN A 86 -8.77 1.97 10.51
N GLN A 87 -9.31 3.17 10.25
CA GLN A 87 -9.55 4.18 11.26
C GLN A 87 -10.58 3.70 12.31
N VAL A 88 -11.68 3.10 11.87
CA VAL A 88 -12.66 2.48 12.79
C VAL A 88 -12.01 1.42 13.68
N SER A 89 -11.08 0.62 13.10
CA SER A 89 -10.34 -0.39 13.86
C SER A 89 -9.36 0.25 14.86
N LEU A 90 -8.75 1.38 14.52
CA LEU A 90 -7.83 2.14 15.38
C LEU A 90 -8.53 2.72 16.60
N GLN A 91 -9.77 3.20 16.45
CA GLN A 91 -10.54 3.77 17.57
C GLN A 91 -10.69 2.79 18.75
N ASN A 92 -10.71 1.47 18.49
CA ASN A 92 -10.75 0.47 19.55
C ASN A 92 -9.50 0.44 20.43
N PHE A 93 -8.39 1.05 19.99
CA PHE A 93 -7.13 1.11 20.75
C PHE A 93 -6.93 2.45 21.46
N LEU A 94 -7.50 3.55 20.94
CA LEU A 94 -7.33 4.89 21.52
C LEU A 94 -7.93 4.99 22.95
N ASP A 95 -8.93 4.16 23.26
CA ASP A 95 -9.56 4.09 24.59
C ASP A 95 -8.89 3.05 25.51
N GLN A 96 -7.79 2.39 25.07
CA GLN A 96 -7.08 1.40 25.87
C GLN A 96 -5.90 2.03 26.63
N ASP A 97 -5.46 1.37 27.69
CA ASP A 97 -4.23 1.72 28.42
C ASP A 97 -3.00 1.21 27.62
N LEU A 98 -2.59 2.00 26.65
CA LEU A 98 -1.43 1.74 25.79
C LEU A 98 -0.14 2.23 26.49
N SER A 99 1.00 1.68 26.10
CA SER A 99 2.30 2.28 26.46
C SER A 99 2.38 3.71 25.88
N GLU A 100 3.19 4.57 26.46
CA GLU A 100 3.39 5.95 25.97
C GLU A 100 3.79 5.97 24.48
N GLN A 101 4.66 5.05 24.05
CA GLN A 101 5.08 4.93 22.67
C GLN A 101 3.92 4.45 21.75
N ASP A 102 3.13 3.48 22.19
CA ASP A 102 2.00 2.98 21.41
C ASP A 102 0.88 4.02 21.32
N ALA A 103 0.63 4.78 22.39
CA ALA A 103 -0.34 5.88 22.41
C ALA A 103 0.04 6.97 21.39
N MET A 104 1.32 7.40 21.39
CA MET A 104 1.83 8.37 20.39
C MET A 104 1.70 7.82 18.96
N THR A 105 2.00 6.54 18.75
CA THR A 105 1.85 5.89 17.44
C THR A 105 0.39 5.86 17.00
N ALA A 106 -0.55 5.57 17.91
CA ALA A 106 -1.98 5.54 17.64
C ALA A 106 -2.50 6.93 17.26
N GLU A 107 -2.09 7.98 17.98
CA GLU A 107 -2.46 9.37 17.68
C GLU A 107 -1.92 9.81 16.31
N LEU A 108 -0.67 9.49 15.97
CA LEU A 108 -0.07 9.79 14.67
C LEU A 108 -0.77 9.05 13.53
N LEU A 109 -1.14 7.79 13.75
CA LEU A 109 -1.91 7.01 12.78
C LEU A 109 -3.32 7.59 12.57
N ASP A 110 -4.01 8.00 13.61
CA ASP A 110 -5.34 8.60 13.49
C ASP A 110 -5.28 9.92 12.71
N TRP A 111 -4.30 10.76 13.02
CA TRP A 111 -4.06 12.00 12.28
C TRP A 111 -3.77 11.73 10.80
N TRP A 112 -2.89 10.76 10.50
CA TRP A 112 -2.54 10.40 9.13
C TRP A 112 -3.74 9.81 8.38
N LEU A 113 -4.47 8.86 8.98
CA LEU A 113 -5.67 8.27 8.38
C LEU A 113 -6.73 9.32 8.09
N THR A 114 -6.96 10.25 9.02
CA THR A 114 -7.89 11.37 8.82
C THR A 114 -7.50 12.18 7.58
N GLY A 115 -6.25 12.60 7.46
CA GLY A 115 -5.78 13.36 6.29
C GLY A 115 -5.90 12.58 4.98
N GLN A 116 -5.63 11.26 5.00
CA GLN A 116 -5.79 10.42 3.80
C GLN A 116 -7.27 10.26 3.40
N ILE A 117 -8.18 10.14 4.37
CA ILE A 117 -9.63 10.00 4.11
C ILE A 117 -10.20 11.32 3.57
N GLU A 118 -9.74 12.47 4.06
CA GLU A 118 -10.14 13.79 3.56
C GLU A 118 -9.81 13.99 2.06
N MET A 119 -8.86 13.21 1.52
CA MET A 119 -8.55 13.23 0.08
C MET A 119 -9.64 12.59 -0.80
N GLU A 120 -10.72 12.02 -0.23
CA GLU A 120 -11.81 11.39 -0.96
C GLU A 120 -12.41 12.29 -2.06
N ASP A 121 -12.59 13.57 -1.76
CA ASP A 121 -13.17 14.54 -2.68
C ASP A 121 -12.15 15.15 -3.67
N PHE A 122 -10.86 14.77 -3.55
CA PHE A 122 -9.74 15.37 -4.29
C PHE A 122 -9.09 14.40 -5.28
N TYR A 123 -9.84 13.43 -5.82
CA TYR A 123 -9.32 12.44 -6.76
C TYR A 123 -8.56 13.07 -7.93
N TYR A 124 -9.12 14.10 -8.58
CA TYR A 124 -8.50 14.76 -9.73
C TYR A 124 -7.39 15.77 -9.36
N PHE A 125 -7.10 15.99 -8.08
CA PHE A 125 -5.94 16.76 -7.63
C PHE A 125 -4.65 15.94 -7.57
N GLN A 126 -4.73 14.65 -7.82
CA GLN A 126 -3.54 13.82 -7.98
C GLN A 126 -2.75 14.25 -9.23
N GLU A 127 -1.42 14.20 -9.12
CA GLU A 127 -0.48 14.57 -10.18
C GLU A 127 0.46 13.37 -10.45
N PRO A 128 -0.03 12.31 -11.14
CA PRO A 128 0.79 11.13 -11.43
C PRO A 128 1.93 11.44 -12.39
N LEU A 129 1.75 12.44 -13.26
CA LEU A 129 2.77 12.95 -14.16
C LEU A 129 3.30 14.29 -13.65
N GLY A 130 4.61 14.46 -13.68
CA GLY A 130 5.23 15.72 -13.25
C GLY A 130 6.71 15.74 -13.60
N PRO A 131 7.30 16.93 -13.81
CA PRO A 131 8.66 17.05 -14.29
C PRO A 131 9.73 16.51 -13.32
N THR A 132 9.41 16.38 -12.03
CA THR A 132 10.38 15.95 -11.01
C THR A 132 9.99 14.62 -10.36
N LEU A 133 8.74 14.49 -9.93
CA LEU A 133 8.26 13.34 -9.16
C LEU A 133 7.24 12.48 -9.93
N GLY A 134 7.03 12.79 -11.22
CA GLY A 134 6.10 12.03 -12.06
C GLY A 134 6.60 10.61 -12.32
N VAL A 135 5.65 9.70 -12.47
CA VAL A 135 5.91 8.27 -12.73
C VAL A 135 6.80 8.07 -13.96
N GLN A 136 6.61 8.90 -15.01
CA GLN A 136 7.42 8.82 -16.23
C GLN A 136 8.91 9.11 -15.98
N ALA A 137 9.24 9.87 -14.93
CA ALA A 137 10.62 10.18 -14.58
C ALA A 137 11.18 9.17 -13.54
N GLN A 138 10.38 8.79 -12.56
CA GLN A 138 10.86 7.98 -11.44
C GLN A 138 10.85 6.48 -11.71
N LEU A 139 9.78 5.94 -12.30
CA LEU A 139 9.64 4.51 -12.48
C LEU A 139 10.78 3.88 -13.31
N PRO A 140 11.26 4.50 -14.40
CA PRO A 140 12.41 3.97 -15.12
C PRO A 140 13.68 3.87 -14.28
N VAL A 141 13.94 4.86 -13.42
CA VAL A 141 15.10 4.85 -12.52
C VAL A 141 14.97 3.74 -11.49
N LEU A 142 13.80 3.60 -10.86
CA LEU A 142 13.52 2.55 -9.90
C LEU A 142 13.65 1.15 -10.51
N LEU A 143 13.23 0.99 -11.77
CA LEU A 143 13.42 -0.26 -12.51
C LEU A 143 14.88 -0.52 -12.86
N ALA A 144 15.65 0.50 -13.21
CA ALA A 144 17.09 0.35 -13.49
C ALA A 144 17.90 -0.03 -12.23
N GLU A 145 17.50 0.46 -11.07
CA GLU A 145 18.14 0.20 -9.79
C GLU A 145 17.59 -1.04 -9.08
N PHE A 146 16.71 -1.81 -9.71
CA PHE A 146 16.09 -2.99 -9.11
C PHE A 146 17.14 -4.06 -8.78
N ALA A 147 17.30 -4.39 -7.50
CA ALA A 147 18.31 -5.34 -7.04
C ALA A 147 17.80 -6.79 -7.11
N PHE A 148 18.50 -7.64 -7.83
CA PHE A 148 18.22 -9.07 -7.93
C PHE A 148 18.99 -9.83 -6.86
N GLN A 149 18.31 -10.40 -5.86
CA GLN A 149 18.91 -11.18 -4.79
C GLN A 149 18.77 -12.68 -5.03
N LYS A 150 17.76 -13.11 -5.78
CA LYS A 150 17.45 -14.51 -6.10
C LYS A 150 16.82 -14.61 -7.49
N GLU A 151 16.84 -15.80 -8.08
CA GLU A 151 16.30 -16.07 -9.41
C GLU A 151 14.82 -15.66 -9.56
N ALA A 152 14.01 -15.84 -8.52
CA ALA A 152 12.60 -15.41 -8.51
C ALA A 152 12.41 -13.89 -8.68
N ASP A 153 13.41 -13.07 -8.36
CA ASP A 153 13.33 -11.62 -8.54
C ASP A 153 13.40 -11.24 -10.02
N VAL A 154 14.04 -12.08 -10.86
CA VAL A 154 14.05 -11.89 -12.32
C VAL A 154 12.65 -12.08 -12.89
N ASP A 155 11.95 -13.15 -12.48
CA ASP A 155 10.58 -13.40 -12.92
C ASP A 155 9.64 -12.27 -12.47
N LEU A 156 9.79 -11.85 -11.21
CA LEU A 156 9.04 -10.73 -10.64
C LEU A 156 9.25 -9.43 -11.44
N TYR A 157 10.50 -9.12 -11.76
CA TYR A 157 10.87 -7.95 -12.56
C TYR A 157 10.29 -8.00 -13.96
N LEU A 158 10.39 -9.15 -14.63
CA LEU A 158 9.81 -9.33 -15.97
C LEU A 158 8.29 -9.19 -15.96
N ASP A 159 7.64 -9.62 -14.90
CA ASP A 159 6.19 -9.46 -14.73
C ASP A 159 5.80 -8.00 -14.42
N LEU A 160 6.65 -7.21 -13.74
CA LEU A 160 6.48 -5.76 -13.62
C LEU A 160 6.57 -5.06 -14.98
N LEU A 161 7.59 -5.41 -15.79
CA LEU A 161 7.74 -4.82 -17.14
C LEU A 161 6.52 -5.09 -18.04
N LYS A 162 5.91 -6.27 -17.95
CA LYS A 162 4.69 -6.61 -18.71
C LYS A 162 3.49 -5.75 -18.30
N GLN A 163 3.44 -5.22 -17.08
CA GLN A 163 2.34 -4.39 -16.60
C GLN A 163 2.46 -2.91 -17.01
N LEU A 164 3.65 -2.45 -17.42
CA LEU A 164 3.88 -1.05 -17.78
C LEU A 164 2.86 -0.48 -18.79
N PRO A 165 2.53 -1.17 -19.90
CA PRO A 165 1.57 -0.64 -20.86
C PRO A 165 0.19 -0.37 -20.25
N ASP A 166 -0.33 -1.32 -19.46
CA ASP A 166 -1.65 -1.20 -18.84
C ASP A 166 -1.64 -0.15 -17.71
N TYR A 167 -0.55 -0.07 -16.94
CA TYR A 167 -0.38 0.93 -15.91
C TYR A 167 -0.36 2.36 -16.48
N PHE A 168 0.42 2.61 -17.53
CA PHE A 168 0.43 3.91 -18.20
C PHE A 168 -0.88 4.22 -18.92
N ALA A 169 -1.60 3.20 -19.43
CA ALA A 169 -2.93 3.41 -20.02
C ALA A 169 -3.92 3.94 -18.97
N GLN A 170 -3.89 3.43 -17.73
CA GLN A 170 -4.73 3.93 -16.63
C GLN A 170 -4.40 5.39 -16.29
N ILE A 171 -3.12 5.76 -16.26
CA ILE A 171 -2.68 7.16 -16.02
C ILE A 171 -3.17 8.07 -17.15
N ILE A 172 -3.08 7.65 -18.40
CA ILE A 172 -3.56 8.42 -19.56
C ILE A 172 -5.09 8.62 -19.48
N ASP A 173 -5.82 7.59 -19.10
CA ASP A 173 -7.27 7.68 -18.95
C ASP A 173 -7.65 8.60 -17.78
N PHE A 174 -6.92 8.54 -16.65
CA PHE A 174 -7.07 9.49 -15.56
C PHE A 174 -6.83 10.94 -16.01
N GLU A 175 -5.74 11.22 -16.74
CA GLU A 175 -5.42 12.58 -17.20
C GLU A 175 -6.47 13.11 -18.22
N ARG A 176 -7.03 12.24 -19.05
CA ARG A 176 -8.13 12.59 -19.96
C ARG A 176 -9.39 12.95 -19.18
N GLU A 177 -9.72 12.18 -18.17
CA GLU A 177 -10.90 12.44 -17.34
C GLU A 177 -10.72 13.72 -16.52
N LYS A 178 -9.56 13.88 -15.87
CA LYS A 178 -9.15 15.12 -15.17
C LYS A 178 -9.27 16.34 -16.07
N ALA A 179 -8.81 16.25 -17.32
CA ALA A 179 -8.95 17.30 -18.33
C ALA A 179 -10.41 17.62 -18.66
N SER A 180 -11.31 16.63 -18.68
CA SER A 180 -12.74 16.84 -18.89
C SER A 180 -13.40 17.68 -17.76
N HIS A 181 -12.79 17.67 -16.57
CA HIS A 181 -13.17 18.51 -15.42
C HIS A 181 -12.48 19.89 -15.42
N GLY A 182 -11.76 20.25 -16.49
CA GLY A 182 -11.10 21.54 -16.62
C GLY A 182 -9.80 21.66 -15.82
N MET A 183 -9.23 20.54 -15.38
CA MET A 183 -7.96 20.49 -14.64
C MET A 183 -6.84 20.01 -15.55
N PHE A 184 -5.79 20.80 -15.69
CA PHE A 184 -4.67 20.53 -16.60
C PHE A 184 -3.34 20.85 -15.93
N LEU A 185 -2.29 20.14 -16.36
CA LEU A 185 -0.92 20.58 -16.14
C LEU A 185 -0.66 21.91 -16.86
N ASN A 186 0.17 22.76 -16.27
CA ASN A 186 0.62 23.96 -16.97
C ASN A 186 1.51 23.58 -18.18
N GLY A 187 1.61 24.49 -19.20
CA GLY A 187 2.32 24.20 -20.43
C GLY A 187 3.80 23.89 -20.24
N GLU A 188 4.48 24.55 -19.30
CA GLU A 188 5.90 24.30 -19.02
C GLU A 188 6.14 22.90 -18.45
N SER A 189 5.32 22.47 -17.49
CA SER A 189 5.37 21.09 -16.95
C SER A 189 5.09 20.06 -18.04
N LEU A 190 4.11 20.30 -18.90
CA LEU A 190 3.77 19.40 -20.00
C LEU A 190 4.94 19.27 -20.98
N ASP A 191 5.58 20.36 -21.36
CA ASP A 191 6.73 20.34 -22.28
C ASP A 191 7.90 19.55 -21.68
N GLN A 192 8.17 19.69 -20.39
CA GLN A 192 9.21 18.93 -19.69
C GLN A 192 8.87 17.44 -19.63
N ILE A 193 7.64 17.06 -19.33
CA ILE A 193 7.18 15.66 -19.32
C ILE A 193 7.32 15.04 -20.70
N LEU A 194 6.89 15.75 -21.77
CA LEU A 194 7.01 15.27 -23.13
C LEU A 194 8.49 15.11 -23.56
N ALA A 195 9.35 16.03 -23.15
CA ALA A 195 10.79 15.92 -23.42
C ALA A 195 11.40 14.66 -22.73
N GLN A 196 11.01 14.37 -21.48
CA GLN A 196 11.44 13.18 -20.75
C GLN A 196 10.94 11.90 -21.42
N CYS A 197 9.66 11.84 -21.79
CA CYS A 197 9.10 10.67 -22.49
C CYS A 197 9.81 10.45 -23.84
N ASN A 198 10.07 11.51 -24.61
CA ASN A 198 10.78 11.41 -25.87
C ASN A 198 12.23 10.95 -25.70
N ALA A 199 12.92 11.41 -24.65
CA ALA A 199 14.26 10.94 -24.34
C ALA A 199 14.29 9.43 -24.01
N MET A 200 13.28 8.93 -23.31
CA MET A 200 13.13 7.49 -23.03
C MET A 200 12.90 6.63 -24.27
N LEU A 201 12.31 7.18 -25.33
CA LEU A 201 12.09 6.46 -26.60
C LEU A 201 13.37 6.38 -27.45
N THR A 202 14.40 7.17 -27.13
CA THR A 202 15.69 7.14 -27.82
C THR A 202 16.57 6.07 -27.18
N VAL A 203 16.38 4.82 -27.62
CA VAL A 203 17.12 3.67 -27.10
C VAL A 203 18.37 3.45 -27.94
N ASP A 204 19.53 3.61 -27.32
CA ASP A 204 20.83 3.24 -27.88
C ASP A 204 21.63 2.36 -26.89
N GLU A 205 22.86 1.98 -27.26
CA GLU A 205 23.72 1.14 -26.42
C GLU A 205 24.15 1.78 -25.09
N HIS A 206 23.95 3.08 -24.94
CA HIS A 206 24.25 3.86 -23.74
C HIS A 206 23.00 4.16 -22.89
N HIS A 207 21.82 3.67 -23.31
CA HIS A 207 20.59 3.89 -22.57
C HIS A 207 20.69 3.25 -21.17
N PHE A 208 20.36 4.01 -20.12
CA PHE A 208 20.58 3.60 -18.73
C PHE A 208 19.88 2.28 -18.34
N LEU A 209 18.75 1.94 -18.95
CA LEU A 209 18.07 0.65 -18.75
C LEU A 209 18.81 -0.54 -19.40
N ILE A 210 19.83 -0.28 -20.23
CA ILE A 210 20.64 -1.31 -20.89
C ILE A 210 21.99 -1.46 -20.17
N THR A 211 22.48 -0.37 -19.56
CA THR A 211 23.81 -0.29 -18.96
C THR A 211 23.82 -0.40 -17.43
N SER A 212 22.65 -0.42 -16.80
CA SER A 212 22.46 -0.56 -15.33
C SER A 212 22.76 -1.94 -14.79
#